data_91425641a5b226a422d24b598855ca40
#
_entry.id   91425641a5b226a422d24b598855ca40
#
_cell.length_a   1.000
_cell.length_b   1.000
_cell.length_c   1.000
_cell.angle_alpha   90.00
_cell.angle_beta   90.00
_cell.angle_gamma   90.00
#
_symmetry.space_group_name_H-M   'P 1'
#
loop_
_entity.id
_entity.type
_entity.pdbx_description
1 polymer ?
#
loop_
_entity_poly.entity_id
_entity_poly.type
_entity_poly.pdbx_seq_one_letter_code
_entity_poly.pdbx_strand_id
1 'polypeptide(L)'
;MDTSMKTTNTLIDDIYDLVKYKSPDRSVDAEQIIDDFGEACKDLMRKEFTQRGSFDARKLRMSNIGKDDRYLWNHYNNVGPKEKMQPHTLVKFMYGHLIEEMLLLFVRLAGHTVTHEQAQAEVQGISGSMDCKIDGVVTDVKSASTYGFKKFKDATLAFDDPFGYIDQIKGYAKSEGETQV
;
A
#
# COMPACT_ATOMS: atom_id res chain seq x y z
N MET A 1 -9.14 16.10 -28.75
CA MET A 1 -8.98 15.05 -27.71
C MET A 1 -8.05 15.64 -26.66
N ASP A 2 -8.59 15.93 -25.51
CA ASP A 2 -7.81 16.51 -24.43
C ASP A 2 -6.92 15.39 -23.85
N THR A 3 -5.64 15.39 -24.23
CA THR A 3 -4.62 14.53 -23.64
C THR A 3 -4.07 15.21 -22.39
N SER A 4 -4.95 15.56 -21.46
CA SER A 4 -4.44 16.01 -20.16
C SER A 4 -3.65 14.86 -19.55
N MET A 5 -2.41 15.14 -19.19
CA MET A 5 -1.53 14.16 -18.56
C MET A 5 -2.21 13.65 -17.28
N LYS A 6 -2.41 12.34 -17.15
CA LYS A 6 -2.94 11.73 -15.93
C LYS A 6 -2.01 12.04 -14.76
N THR A 7 -2.59 12.41 -13.65
CA THR A 7 -1.85 12.71 -12.42
C THR A 7 -2.64 12.22 -11.21
N THR A 8 -1.99 12.07 -10.08
CA THR A 8 -2.64 11.69 -8.82
C THR A 8 -3.79 12.63 -8.42
N ASN A 9 -3.81 13.88 -8.92
CA ASN A 9 -4.91 14.82 -8.67
C ASN A 9 -6.21 14.44 -9.36
N THR A 10 -6.16 13.73 -10.49
CA THR A 10 -7.35 13.27 -11.24
C THR A 10 -7.75 11.83 -10.88
N LEU A 11 -6.90 11.11 -10.15
CA LEU A 11 -7.00 9.67 -9.89
C LEU A 11 -8.38 9.24 -9.37
N ILE A 12 -8.92 9.96 -8.39
CA ILE A 12 -10.20 9.59 -7.76
C ILE A 12 -11.35 9.76 -8.73
N ASP A 13 -11.39 10.87 -9.46
CA ASP A 13 -12.45 11.16 -10.43
C ASP A 13 -12.37 10.18 -11.61
N ASP A 14 -11.16 9.89 -12.10
CA ASP A 14 -10.93 8.94 -13.19
C ASP A 14 -11.38 7.52 -12.81
N ILE A 15 -11.10 7.06 -11.58
CA ILE A 15 -11.59 5.77 -11.07
C ILE A 15 -13.11 5.76 -10.94
N TYR A 16 -13.72 6.84 -10.44
CA TYR A 16 -15.17 6.92 -10.32
C TYR A 16 -15.86 6.94 -11.69
N ASP A 17 -15.30 7.63 -12.66
CA ASP A 17 -15.80 7.63 -14.02
C ASP A 17 -15.65 6.25 -14.69
N LEU A 18 -14.51 5.57 -14.53
CA LEU A 18 -14.31 4.18 -14.95
C LEU A 18 -15.43 3.27 -14.43
N VAL A 19 -15.69 3.30 -13.13
CA VAL A 19 -16.69 2.42 -12.49
C VAL A 19 -18.11 2.81 -12.92
N LYS A 20 -18.43 4.11 -12.99
CA LYS A 20 -19.73 4.63 -13.38
C LYS A 20 -20.11 4.31 -14.82
N TYR A 21 -19.16 4.50 -15.74
CA TYR A 21 -19.42 4.32 -17.16
C TYR A 21 -18.99 2.96 -17.69
N LYS A 22 -18.34 2.11 -16.85
CA LYS A 22 -17.80 0.79 -17.20
C LYS A 22 -16.95 0.85 -18.48
N SER A 23 -16.15 1.91 -18.59
CA SER A 23 -15.36 2.19 -19.77
C SER A 23 -13.90 2.41 -19.39
N PRO A 24 -13.03 1.41 -19.57
CA PRO A 24 -11.59 1.58 -19.44
C PRO A 24 -11.06 2.70 -20.34
N ASP A 25 -9.94 3.29 -19.95
CA ASP A 25 -9.23 4.26 -20.78
C ASP A 25 -8.82 3.60 -22.10
N ARG A 26 -9.00 4.32 -23.22
CA ARG A 26 -8.75 3.77 -24.57
C ARG A 26 -7.26 3.56 -24.88
N SER A 27 -6.37 4.09 -24.05
CA SER A 27 -4.93 3.96 -24.23
C SER A 27 -4.38 2.65 -23.64
N VAL A 28 -5.18 1.92 -22.87
CA VAL A 28 -4.73 0.71 -22.17
C VAL A 28 -5.30 -0.56 -22.78
N ASP A 29 -4.57 -1.66 -22.64
CA ASP A 29 -5.07 -3.01 -22.93
C ASP A 29 -5.82 -3.54 -21.70
N ALA A 30 -7.13 -3.37 -21.70
CA ALA A 30 -7.97 -3.73 -20.56
C ALA A 30 -7.98 -5.25 -20.28
N GLU A 31 -7.94 -6.09 -21.32
CA GLU A 31 -7.92 -7.56 -21.15
C GLU A 31 -6.62 -8.01 -20.50
N GLN A 32 -5.47 -7.48 -20.96
CA GLN A 32 -4.19 -7.79 -20.33
C GLN A 32 -4.15 -7.35 -18.86
N ILE A 33 -4.65 -6.17 -18.54
CA ILE A 33 -4.70 -5.66 -17.15
C ILE A 33 -5.58 -6.54 -16.27
N ILE A 34 -6.70 -7.06 -16.78
CA ILE A 34 -7.58 -7.97 -16.06
C ILE A 34 -6.90 -9.33 -15.85
N ASP A 35 -6.19 -9.83 -16.85
CA ASP A 35 -5.44 -11.08 -16.72
C ASP A 35 -4.30 -10.96 -15.70
N ASP A 36 -3.55 -9.88 -15.72
CA ASP A 36 -2.48 -9.57 -14.76
C ASP A 36 -3.04 -9.52 -13.33
N PHE A 37 -4.19 -8.88 -13.12
CA PHE A 37 -4.89 -8.89 -11.84
C PHE A 37 -5.28 -10.30 -11.40
N GLY A 38 -5.77 -11.13 -12.32
CA GLY A 38 -6.09 -12.53 -12.05
C GLY A 38 -4.88 -13.33 -11.57
N GLU A 39 -3.71 -13.15 -12.21
CA GLU A 39 -2.46 -13.80 -11.78
C GLU A 39 -1.97 -13.26 -10.43
N ALA A 40 -2.02 -11.95 -10.19
CA ALA A 40 -1.66 -11.35 -8.90
C ALA A 40 -2.51 -11.92 -7.74
N CYS A 41 -3.82 -12.06 -7.93
CA CYS A 41 -4.70 -12.70 -6.95
C CYS A 41 -4.34 -14.16 -6.70
N LYS A 42 -4.01 -14.93 -7.74
CA LYS A 42 -3.55 -16.33 -7.61
C LYS A 42 -2.25 -16.42 -6.83
N ASP A 43 -1.29 -15.56 -7.12
CA ASP A 43 0.01 -15.54 -6.45
C ASP A 43 -0.13 -15.14 -4.98
N LEU A 44 -0.99 -14.17 -4.67
CA LEU A 44 -1.33 -13.83 -3.31
C LEU A 44 -1.86 -15.05 -2.54
N MET A 45 -2.80 -15.79 -3.11
CA MET A 45 -3.34 -17.00 -2.48
C MET A 45 -2.30 -18.12 -2.35
N ARG A 46 -1.44 -18.30 -3.36
CA ARG A 46 -0.32 -19.26 -3.29
C ARG A 46 0.63 -18.89 -2.15
N LYS A 47 1.03 -17.62 -2.06
CA LYS A 47 1.90 -17.12 -1.00
C LYS A 47 1.31 -17.36 0.38
N GLU A 48 0.04 -17.07 0.57
CA GLU A 48 -0.63 -17.21 1.86
C GLU A 48 -0.78 -18.68 2.31
N PHE A 49 -1.16 -19.58 1.40
CA PHE A 49 -1.53 -20.95 1.76
C PHE A 49 -0.45 -22.00 1.51
N THR A 50 0.55 -21.71 0.66
CA THR A 50 1.56 -22.71 0.28
C THR A 50 2.98 -22.34 0.68
N GLN A 51 3.25 -21.06 0.95
CA GLN A 51 4.59 -20.60 1.30
C GLN A 51 4.66 -20.29 2.80
N ARG A 52 5.59 -20.94 3.50
CA ARG A 52 5.88 -20.60 4.90
C ARG A 52 7.01 -19.56 4.93
N GLY A 53 6.63 -18.30 5.05
CA GLY A 53 7.61 -17.22 5.27
C GLY A 53 8.29 -17.36 6.66
N SER A 54 9.60 -17.14 6.73
CA SER A 54 10.28 -16.94 8.00
C SER A 54 10.16 -15.46 8.40
N PHE A 55 9.57 -15.21 9.55
CA PHE A 55 9.48 -13.85 10.11
C PHE A 55 10.66 -13.59 11.03
N ASP A 56 11.57 -12.70 10.64
CA ASP A 56 12.61 -12.20 11.54
C ASP A 56 12.04 -11.07 12.42
N ALA A 57 11.76 -11.41 13.67
CA ALA A 57 11.18 -10.50 14.65
C ALA A 57 12.13 -9.38 15.12
N ARG A 58 13.43 -9.46 14.80
CA ARG A 58 14.46 -8.53 15.30
C ARG A 58 14.77 -7.38 14.32
N LYS A 59 14.09 -7.30 13.19
CA LYS A 59 14.30 -6.21 12.22
C LYS A 59 13.28 -5.10 12.42
N LEU A 60 13.76 -3.88 12.57
CA LEU A 60 12.93 -2.70 12.35
C LEU A 60 12.55 -2.64 10.86
N ARG A 61 11.32 -2.28 10.59
CA ARG A 61 10.76 -2.17 9.25
C ARG A 61 10.15 -0.80 9.04
N MET A 62 10.03 -0.37 7.80
CA MET A 62 9.35 0.89 7.45
C MET A 62 7.94 0.97 8.07
N SER A 63 7.18 -0.13 8.11
CA SER A 63 5.86 -0.20 8.76
C SER A 63 5.88 -0.04 10.29
N ASN A 64 7.06 0.00 10.91
CA ASN A 64 7.21 0.25 12.35
C ASN A 64 7.65 1.68 12.65
N ILE A 65 8.13 2.44 11.66
CA ILE A 65 8.50 3.85 11.83
C ILE A 65 7.25 4.62 12.31
N GLY A 66 7.44 5.55 13.24
CA GLY A 66 6.32 6.33 13.83
C GLY A 66 5.63 5.65 15.02
N LYS A 67 6.01 4.41 15.39
CA LYS A 67 5.62 3.81 16.66
C LYS A 67 6.43 4.42 17.80
N ASP A 68 5.88 4.38 19.02
CA ASP A 68 6.60 4.89 20.18
C ASP A 68 7.90 4.10 20.46
N ASP A 69 8.88 4.78 21.06
CA ASP A 69 10.22 4.24 21.29
C ASP A 69 10.21 2.97 22.14
N ARG A 70 9.30 2.87 23.11
CA ARG A 70 9.18 1.70 23.97
C ARG A 70 8.66 0.48 23.20
N TYR A 71 7.72 0.71 22.27
CA TYR A 71 7.23 -0.33 21.36
C TYR A 71 8.38 -0.81 20.47
N LEU A 72 9.11 0.09 19.85
CA LEU A 72 10.25 -0.22 18.96
C LEU A 72 11.35 -0.96 19.70
N TRP A 73 11.68 -0.52 20.90
CA TRP A 73 12.68 -1.17 21.73
C TRP A 73 12.28 -2.60 22.12
N ASN A 74 11.05 -2.80 22.58
CA ASN A 74 10.52 -4.13 22.93
C ASN A 74 10.49 -5.04 21.70
N HIS A 75 10.08 -4.52 20.55
CA HIS A 75 10.03 -5.26 19.29
C HIS A 75 11.43 -5.73 18.86
N TYR A 76 12.39 -4.80 18.83
CA TYR A 76 13.78 -5.09 18.45
C TYR A 76 14.46 -6.08 19.39
N ASN A 77 14.27 -5.92 20.70
CA ASN A 77 14.86 -6.80 21.72
C ASN A 77 14.04 -8.08 21.95
N ASN A 78 12.93 -8.25 21.23
CA ASN A 78 12.07 -9.42 21.36
C ASN A 78 11.55 -9.63 22.80
N VAL A 79 11.20 -8.54 23.49
CA VAL A 79 10.71 -8.53 24.88
C VAL A 79 9.19 -8.60 24.89
N GLY A 80 8.63 -9.43 25.75
CA GLY A 80 7.20 -9.58 25.96
C GLY A 80 6.59 -10.85 25.34
N PRO A 81 5.35 -11.17 25.69
CA PRO A 81 4.66 -12.34 25.17
C PRO A 81 4.39 -12.19 23.68
N LYS A 82 4.74 -13.23 22.91
CA LYS A 82 4.35 -13.31 21.49
C LYS A 82 2.93 -13.86 21.42
N GLU A 83 1.97 -12.98 21.34
CA GLU A 83 0.62 -13.41 21.05
C GLU A 83 0.54 -13.91 19.60
N LYS A 84 0.01 -15.12 19.44
CA LYS A 84 -0.32 -15.61 18.09
C LYS A 84 -1.44 -14.76 17.53
N MET A 85 -1.26 -14.29 16.31
CA MET A 85 -2.29 -13.52 15.61
C MET A 85 -3.57 -14.34 15.50
N GLN A 86 -4.68 -13.72 15.85
CA GLN A 86 -5.98 -14.38 15.80
C GLN A 86 -6.41 -14.63 14.35
N PRO A 87 -7.10 -15.74 14.05
CA PRO A 87 -7.50 -16.09 12.69
C PRO A 87 -8.28 -14.98 11.97
N HIS A 88 -9.17 -14.27 12.69
CA HIS A 88 -9.92 -13.16 12.09
C HIS A 88 -9.02 -11.98 11.68
N THR A 89 -7.89 -11.78 12.35
CA THR A 89 -6.90 -10.76 11.99
C THR A 89 -6.13 -11.17 10.73
N LEU A 90 -5.79 -12.44 10.58
CA LEU A 90 -5.19 -12.96 9.35
C LEU A 90 -6.12 -12.77 8.15
N VAL A 91 -7.41 -13.08 8.32
CA VAL A 91 -8.42 -12.84 7.27
C VAL A 91 -8.49 -11.36 6.89
N LYS A 92 -8.43 -10.43 7.86
CA LYS A 92 -8.40 -8.99 7.57
C LYS A 92 -7.19 -8.58 6.75
N PHE A 93 -6.00 -9.14 6.99
CA PHE A 93 -4.82 -8.86 6.18
C PHE A 93 -4.98 -9.38 4.75
N MET A 94 -5.51 -10.59 4.58
CA MET A 94 -5.81 -11.11 3.24
C MET A 94 -6.77 -10.20 2.46
N TYR A 95 -7.83 -9.71 3.11
CA TYR A 95 -8.72 -8.71 2.50
C TYR A 95 -8.00 -7.41 2.15
N GLY A 96 -7.07 -6.96 3.01
CA GLY A 96 -6.25 -5.78 2.73
C GLY A 96 -5.47 -5.93 1.42
N HIS A 97 -4.78 -7.03 1.25
CA HIS A 97 -4.01 -7.32 0.03
C HIS A 97 -4.92 -7.47 -1.21
N LEU A 98 -6.08 -8.11 -1.10
CA LEU A 98 -7.03 -8.18 -2.22
C LEU A 98 -7.59 -6.82 -2.61
N ILE A 99 -7.85 -5.95 -1.64
CA ILE A 99 -8.30 -4.57 -1.89
C ILE A 99 -7.20 -3.77 -2.59
N GLU A 100 -5.94 -3.95 -2.20
CA GLU A 100 -4.78 -3.33 -2.83
C GLU A 100 -4.73 -3.72 -4.32
N GLU A 101 -4.73 -5.02 -4.65
CA GLU A 101 -4.72 -5.49 -6.03
C GLU A 101 -5.91 -4.95 -6.84
N MET A 102 -7.11 -4.95 -6.25
CA MET A 102 -8.30 -4.41 -6.92
C MET A 102 -8.19 -2.90 -7.16
N LEU A 103 -7.60 -2.15 -6.24
CA LEU A 103 -7.38 -0.72 -6.44
C LEU A 103 -6.39 -0.48 -7.58
N LEU A 104 -5.29 -1.24 -7.62
CA LEU A 104 -4.30 -1.14 -8.70
C LEU A 104 -4.88 -1.52 -10.07
N LEU A 105 -5.78 -2.50 -10.12
CA LEU A 105 -6.57 -2.80 -11.33
C LEU A 105 -7.33 -1.55 -11.80
N PHE A 106 -8.08 -0.88 -10.91
CA PHE A 106 -8.84 0.31 -11.27
C PHE A 106 -7.94 1.47 -11.72
N VAL A 107 -6.83 1.68 -11.04
CA VAL A 107 -5.83 2.70 -11.38
C VAL A 107 -5.34 2.50 -12.82
N ARG A 108 -4.95 1.28 -13.17
CA ARG A 108 -4.47 0.95 -14.53
C ARG A 108 -5.57 1.06 -15.57
N LEU A 109 -6.78 0.55 -15.31
CA LEU A 109 -7.91 0.65 -16.23
C LEU A 109 -8.35 2.09 -16.44
N ALA A 110 -8.15 2.98 -15.46
CA ALA A 110 -8.39 4.41 -15.59
C ALA A 110 -7.28 5.15 -16.36
N GLY A 111 -6.24 4.45 -16.83
CA GLY A 111 -5.17 5.00 -17.65
C GLY A 111 -4.01 5.63 -16.87
N HIS A 112 -3.92 5.39 -15.56
CA HIS A 112 -2.80 5.83 -14.74
C HIS A 112 -1.65 4.83 -14.79
N THR A 113 -0.43 5.31 -14.58
CA THR A 113 0.78 4.49 -14.58
C THR A 113 1.07 3.97 -13.18
N VAL A 114 1.19 2.64 -13.03
CA VAL A 114 1.63 2.00 -11.78
C VAL A 114 3.02 1.40 -12.01
N THR A 115 3.95 1.74 -11.12
CA THR A 115 5.34 1.25 -11.16
C THR A 115 5.84 0.92 -9.76
N HIS A 116 7.00 0.27 -9.65
CA HIS A 116 7.68 -0.04 -8.38
C HIS A 116 6.82 -0.84 -7.39
N GLU A 117 5.95 -1.72 -7.91
CA GLU A 117 5.10 -2.56 -7.08
C GLU A 117 5.93 -3.48 -6.19
N GLN A 118 5.63 -3.46 -4.88
CA GLN A 118 6.33 -4.20 -3.84
C GLN A 118 7.87 -4.02 -3.87
N ALA A 119 8.32 -2.85 -4.37
CA ALA A 119 9.74 -2.54 -4.46
C ALA A 119 10.39 -2.46 -3.07
N GLN A 120 11.59 -3.05 -2.95
CA GLN A 120 12.34 -3.01 -1.71
C GLN A 120 12.92 -1.61 -1.49
N ALA A 121 12.65 -1.05 -0.34
CA ALA A 121 13.12 0.24 0.10
C ALA A 121 14.00 0.09 1.34
N GLU A 122 15.09 0.86 1.42
CA GLU A 122 15.96 0.87 2.59
C GLU A 122 16.46 2.29 2.89
N VAL A 123 16.32 2.69 4.14
CA VAL A 123 16.88 3.95 4.65
C VAL A 123 17.54 3.68 6.00
N GLN A 124 18.83 3.97 6.11
CA GLN A 124 19.61 3.84 7.35
C GLN A 124 19.51 2.44 8.01
N GLY A 125 19.50 1.39 7.19
CA GLY A 125 19.38 0.01 7.67
C GLY A 125 17.95 -0.43 8.04
N ILE A 126 16.96 0.45 7.87
CA ILE A 126 15.53 0.11 8.04
C ILE A 126 14.96 -0.22 6.67
N SER A 127 14.50 -1.44 6.50
CA SER A 127 13.97 -1.93 5.23
C SER A 127 12.45 -2.04 5.24
N GLY A 128 11.86 -2.01 4.06
CA GLY A 128 10.43 -2.22 3.85
C GLY A 128 10.12 -2.51 2.39
N SER A 129 8.89 -2.91 2.12
CA SER A 129 8.36 -3.03 0.76
C SER A 129 7.39 -1.87 0.54
N MET A 130 7.67 -1.06 -0.44
CA MET A 130 6.78 0.02 -0.88
C MET A 130 5.66 -0.57 -1.72
N ASP A 131 4.42 -0.15 -1.50
CA ASP A 131 3.31 -0.73 -2.26
C ASP A 131 3.46 -0.43 -3.75
N CYS A 132 3.56 0.84 -4.14
CA CYS A 132 3.79 1.22 -5.55
C CYS A 132 4.14 2.71 -5.69
N LYS A 133 4.36 3.13 -6.96
CA LYS A 133 4.23 4.52 -7.40
C LYS A 133 3.08 4.64 -8.39
N ILE A 134 2.22 5.62 -8.19
CA ILE A 134 1.15 5.99 -9.13
C ILE A 134 1.53 7.33 -9.77
N ASP A 135 1.64 7.36 -11.09
CA ASP A 135 2.09 8.54 -11.87
C ASP A 135 3.40 9.13 -11.34
N GLY A 136 4.31 8.27 -10.88
CA GLY A 136 5.59 8.65 -10.32
C GLY A 136 5.58 9.05 -8.84
N VAL A 137 4.41 9.15 -8.20
CA VAL A 137 4.27 9.51 -6.77
C VAL A 137 4.28 8.25 -5.91
N VAL A 138 5.12 8.23 -4.88
CA VAL A 138 5.15 7.14 -3.88
C VAL A 138 3.78 7.03 -3.22
N THR A 139 3.20 5.84 -3.31
CA THR A 139 1.84 5.58 -2.85
C THR A 139 1.81 4.36 -1.94
N ASP A 140 1.09 4.49 -0.83
CA ASP A 140 0.88 3.43 0.15
C ASP A 140 -0.62 3.19 0.28
N VAL A 141 -1.07 1.97 0.00
CA VAL A 141 -2.48 1.59 -0.03
C VAL A 141 -2.90 1.08 1.34
N LYS A 142 -3.90 1.70 1.94
CA LYS A 142 -4.39 1.31 3.27
C LYS A 142 -5.89 1.02 3.26
N SER A 143 -6.25 -0.18 3.68
CA SER A 143 -7.63 -0.47 4.07
C SER A 143 -7.91 0.16 5.44
N ALA A 144 -8.91 1.01 5.52
CA ALA A 144 -9.24 1.73 6.74
C ALA A 144 -10.69 1.46 7.18
N SER A 145 -10.91 1.44 8.50
CA SER A 145 -12.26 1.52 9.05
C SER A 145 -12.89 2.87 8.73
N THR A 146 -14.20 3.00 8.85
CA THR A 146 -14.90 4.28 8.66
C THR A 146 -14.30 5.40 9.54
N TYR A 147 -13.90 5.08 10.77
CA TYR A 147 -13.25 6.03 11.67
C TYR A 147 -11.84 6.41 11.15
N GLY A 148 -11.05 5.43 10.73
CA GLY A 148 -9.72 5.68 10.14
C GLY A 148 -9.83 6.51 8.86
N PHE A 149 -10.75 6.15 7.95
CA PHE A 149 -10.98 6.89 6.71
C PHE A 149 -11.33 8.37 6.94
N LYS A 150 -12.10 8.66 8.00
CA LYS A 150 -12.42 10.04 8.36
C LYS A 150 -11.18 10.88 8.63
N LYS A 151 -10.14 10.32 9.27
CA LYS A 151 -8.88 11.05 9.51
C LYS A 151 -8.16 11.45 8.22
N PHE A 152 -8.18 10.59 7.21
CA PHE A 152 -7.66 10.93 5.88
C PHE A 152 -8.49 12.04 5.24
N LYS A 153 -9.82 11.88 5.23
CA LYS A 153 -10.74 12.84 4.62
C LYS A 153 -10.67 14.23 5.26
N ASP A 154 -10.57 14.30 6.57
CA ASP A 154 -10.56 15.55 7.33
C ASP A 154 -9.14 16.14 7.48
N ALA A 155 -8.12 15.51 6.84
CA ALA A 155 -6.70 15.88 6.92
C ALA A 155 -6.17 15.96 8.37
N THR A 156 -6.75 15.20 9.31
CA THR A 156 -6.34 15.17 10.71
C THR A 156 -5.27 14.14 11.02
N LEU A 157 -4.91 13.31 10.04
CA LEU A 157 -3.88 12.28 10.20
C LEU A 157 -2.53 12.87 10.64
N ALA A 158 -2.19 14.08 10.19
CA ALA A 158 -0.95 14.76 10.58
C ALA A 158 -0.84 15.01 12.10
N PHE A 159 -1.96 15.04 12.82
CA PHE A 159 -2.02 15.30 14.25
C PHE A 159 -2.37 14.07 15.09
N ASP A 160 -2.92 13.02 14.45
CA ASP A 160 -3.38 11.81 15.13
C ASP A 160 -3.15 10.57 14.22
N ASP A 161 -1.88 10.16 14.15
CA ASP A 161 -1.41 9.00 13.39
C ASP A 161 -0.88 7.88 14.30
N PRO A 162 -1.75 7.14 14.98
CA PRO A 162 -1.31 6.08 15.92
C PRO A 162 -0.65 4.90 15.22
N PHE A 163 -0.74 4.81 13.90
CA PHE A 163 -0.17 3.72 13.10
C PHE A 163 1.17 4.09 12.47
N GLY A 164 1.54 5.39 12.43
CA GLY A 164 2.78 5.86 11.84
C GLY A 164 2.77 5.87 10.32
N TYR A 165 1.61 6.07 9.68
CA TYR A 165 1.48 6.06 8.21
C TYR A 165 2.27 7.19 7.55
N ILE A 166 2.26 8.39 8.17
CA ILE A 166 3.00 9.54 7.64
C ILE A 166 4.50 9.28 7.66
N ASP A 167 5.02 8.74 8.76
CA ASP A 167 6.45 8.46 8.85
C ASP A 167 6.86 7.28 7.96
N GLN A 168 5.97 6.31 7.77
CA GLN A 168 6.18 5.22 6.82
C GLN A 168 6.32 5.75 5.39
N ILE A 169 5.39 6.59 4.92
CA ILE A 169 5.44 7.14 3.55
C ILE A 169 6.65 8.05 3.35
N LYS A 170 7.02 8.85 4.36
CA LYS A 170 8.26 9.65 4.35
C LYS A 170 9.50 8.78 4.23
N GLY A 171 9.52 7.63 4.91
CA GLY A 171 10.60 6.64 4.79
C GLY A 171 10.75 6.13 3.37
N TYR A 172 9.65 5.77 2.72
CA TYR A 172 9.66 5.34 1.33
C TYR A 172 10.09 6.45 0.36
N ALA A 173 9.53 7.64 0.49
CA ALA A 173 9.92 8.78 -0.35
C ALA A 173 11.41 9.12 -0.20
N LYS A 174 11.94 9.05 1.02
CA LYS A 174 13.38 9.26 1.27
C LYS A 174 14.25 8.18 0.61
N SER A 175 13.79 6.91 0.56
CA SER A 175 14.52 5.84 -0.15
C SER A 175 14.62 6.09 -1.66
N GLU A 176 13.64 6.82 -2.22
CA GLU A 176 13.60 7.22 -3.63
C GLU A 176 14.33 8.55 -3.90
N GLY A 177 14.97 9.14 -2.89
CA GLY A 177 15.68 10.42 -3.01
C GLY A 177 14.78 11.66 -3.00
N GLU A 178 13.50 11.49 -2.67
CA GLU A 178 12.57 12.60 -2.54
C GLU A 178 12.83 13.36 -1.21
N THR A 179 12.87 14.67 -1.29
CA THR A 179 13.17 15.55 -0.13
C THR A 179 11.93 16.21 0.46
N GLN A 180 10.78 16.13 -0.23
CA GLN A 180 9.48 16.67 0.20
C GLN A 180 8.41 15.60 0.03
N VAL A 181 7.61 15.42 1.07
CA VAL A 181 6.42 14.53 1.12
C VAL A 181 5.27 15.27 1.76
#